data_c314cb9796edafb447a9e757bd0d192c
#
_entry.id   c314cb9796edafb447a9e757bd0d192c
#
_cell.length_a   1.000
_cell.length_b   1.000
_cell.length_c   1.000
_cell.angle_alpha   90.00
_cell.angle_beta   90.00
_cell.angle_gamma   90.00
#
_symmetry.space_group_name_H-M   'P 1'
#
loop_
_entity.id
_entity.type
_entity.pdbx_description
1 polymer ?
#
loop_
_entity_poly.entity_id
_entity_poly.type
_entity_poly.pdbx_seq_one_letter_code
_entity_poly.pdbx_strand_id
1 'polypeptide(L)'
;MVLTNPFARIVVGYDSSPAADAALAQALALAQQYAGDVVVVHISDVPVNAVFQLETAAKRPKNELAPLVASLEGRRASLFAKLRAHVADHPVPVSLEFSMNDPVAGILDAAKRWKATAIAIGTHARTGLSHALIGSVAEGVVRKALVPVIVVREKMLAKPLQRIVVGIDQSDSTTSVNATTIAIALARERSVRLVFCSVVDAATVIQPIMDMPFDPTHLITAMRRAAHDALESAVQHANASDVYPALEVIDAVDAATGIVDVARGHDADAIVVGNHKRGDFERFFIGSTAEAVMRHSDVSVIVVPLRVTIAPRFSAVPAER
;
A
#
# COMPACT_ATOMS: atom_id res chain seq x y z
N MET A 1 -17.04 14.22 -5.54
CA MET A 1 -17.12 12.85 -6.07
C MET A 1 -17.04 11.90 -4.88
N VAL A 2 -18.11 11.15 -4.58
CA VAL A 2 -18.13 10.27 -3.40
C VAL A 2 -17.30 9.03 -3.72
N LEU A 3 -16.20 8.84 -3.00
CA LEU A 3 -15.40 7.63 -3.06
C LEU A 3 -16.23 6.45 -2.57
N THR A 4 -16.42 5.49 -3.43
CA THR A 4 -16.98 4.20 -3.05
C THR A 4 -15.85 3.32 -2.53
N ASN A 5 -16.16 2.51 -1.55
CA ASN A 5 -15.36 1.46 -0.91
C ASN A 5 -13.94 1.26 -1.49
N PRO A 6 -12.87 1.80 -0.86
CA PRO A 6 -11.49 1.64 -1.35
C PRO A 6 -11.01 0.18 -1.38
N PHE A 7 -11.71 -0.73 -0.70
CA PHE A 7 -11.37 -2.15 -0.61
C PHE A 7 -12.47 -3.07 -1.20
N ALA A 8 -13.23 -2.54 -2.18
CA ALA A 8 -14.24 -3.34 -2.88
C ALA A 8 -13.63 -4.53 -3.65
N ARG A 9 -12.40 -4.38 -4.17
CA ARG A 9 -11.64 -5.46 -4.81
C ARG A 9 -10.16 -5.27 -4.56
N ILE A 10 -9.55 -6.25 -3.88
CA ILE A 10 -8.13 -6.22 -3.53
C ILE A 10 -7.38 -7.27 -4.35
N VAL A 11 -6.41 -6.84 -5.16
CA VAL A 11 -5.46 -7.74 -5.82
C VAL A 11 -4.29 -8.00 -4.89
N VAL A 12 -3.95 -9.26 -4.65
CA VAL A 12 -2.83 -9.68 -3.81
C VAL A 12 -1.74 -10.28 -4.67
N GLY A 13 -0.55 -9.67 -4.67
CA GLY A 13 0.65 -10.29 -5.26
C GLY A 13 1.15 -11.40 -4.34
N TYR A 14 1.24 -12.63 -4.85
CA TYR A 14 1.50 -13.81 -4.03
C TYR A 14 2.63 -14.67 -4.61
N ASP A 15 3.67 -14.92 -3.80
CA ASP A 15 4.85 -15.71 -4.15
C ASP A 15 5.12 -16.87 -3.18
N SER A 16 4.15 -17.21 -2.34
CA SER A 16 4.25 -18.26 -1.30
C SER A 16 5.23 -17.93 -0.18
N SER A 17 5.62 -16.70 -0.02
CA SER A 17 6.44 -16.28 1.11
C SER A 17 5.58 -15.97 2.35
N PRO A 18 6.16 -16.00 3.56
CA PRO A 18 5.46 -15.59 4.78
C PRO A 18 4.92 -14.16 4.71
N ALA A 19 5.61 -13.27 4.01
CA ALA A 19 5.13 -11.90 3.80
C ALA A 19 3.93 -11.84 2.85
N ALA A 20 3.89 -12.70 1.82
CA ALA A 20 2.73 -12.83 0.93
C ALA A 20 1.54 -13.45 1.67
N ASP A 21 1.77 -14.41 2.57
CA ASP A 21 0.73 -14.97 3.45
C ASP A 21 0.15 -13.88 4.37
N ALA A 22 1.00 -13.06 4.98
CA ALA A 22 0.55 -11.92 5.80
C ALA A 22 -0.26 -10.90 4.97
N ALA A 23 0.17 -10.59 3.74
CA ALA A 23 -0.55 -9.70 2.84
C ALA A 23 -1.91 -10.26 2.42
N LEU A 24 -2.00 -11.56 2.14
CA LEU A 24 -3.26 -12.25 1.85
C LEU A 24 -4.19 -12.21 3.06
N ALA A 25 -3.71 -12.55 4.24
CA ALA A 25 -4.49 -12.50 5.47
C ALA A 25 -5.03 -11.09 5.74
N GLN A 26 -4.21 -10.06 5.60
CA GLN A 26 -4.65 -8.67 5.75
C GLN A 26 -5.68 -8.26 4.68
N ALA A 27 -5.46 -8.65 3.43
CA ALA A 27 -6.42 -8.39 2.34
C ALA A 27 -7.77 -9.04 2.60
N LEU A 28 -7.79 -10.27 3.10
CA LEU A 28 -9.02 -10.98 3.48
C LEU A 28 -9.75 -10.29 4.66
N ALA A 29 -9.02 -9.86 5.69
CA ALA A 29 -9.60 -9.12 6.81
C ALA A 29 -10.23 -7.79 6.35
N LEU A 30 -9.56 -7.05 5.47
CA LEU A 30 -10.07 -5.80 4.91
C LEU A 30 -11.26 -6.05 3.97
N ALA A 31 -11.18 -7.02 3.08
CA ALA A 31 -12.29 -7.37 2.19
C ALA A 31 -13.53 -7.83 2.99
N GLN A 32 -13.34 -8.58 4.07
CA GLN A 32 -14.43 -8.94 4.98
C GLN A 32 -15.04 -7.71 5.66
N GLN A 33 -14.20 -6.82 6.19
CA GLN A 33 -14.65 -5.60 6.86
C GLN A 33 -15.42 -4.68 5.91
N TYR A 34 -14.98 -4.57 4.66
CA TYR A 34 -15.52 -3.62 3.67
C TYR A 34 -16.42 -4.28 2.63
N ALA A 35 -16.86 -5.52 2.84
CA ALA A 35 -17.72 -6.28 1.92
C ALA A 35 -17.18 -6.33 0.48
N GLY A 36 -15.88 -6.58 0.36
CA GLY A 36 -15.15 -6.69 -0.90
C GLY A 36 -14.84 -8.12 -1.31
N ASP A 37 -14.09 -8.25 -2.39
CA ASP A 37 -13.52 -9.51 -2.88
C ASP A 37 -11.98 -9.45 -3.00
N VAL A 38 -11.33 -10.62 -3.06
CA VAL A 38 -9.89 -10.74 -3.18
C VAL A 38 -9.53 -11.51 -4.45
N VAL A 39 -8.55 -11.01 -5.18
CA VAL A 39 -7.95 -11.72 -6.32
C VAL A 39 -6.48 -12.00 -6.00
N VAL A 40 -6.13 -13.26 -5.83
CA VAL A 40 -4.75 -13.68 -5.58
C VAL A 40 -4.06 -13.93 -6.90
N VAL A 41 -3.00 -13.18 -7.16
CA VAL A 41 -2.21 -13.29 -8.39
C VAL A 41 -0.86 -13.90 -8.05
N HIS A 42 -0.65 -15.14 -8.48
CA HIS A 42 0.66 -15.78 -8.41
C HIS A 42 1.43 -15.57 -9.70
N ILE A 43 2.65 -15.08 -9.57
CA ILE A 43 3.53 -14.84 -10.72
C ILE A 43 4.69 -15.82 -10.65
N SER A 44 4.85 -16.62 -11.71
CA SER A 44 5.94 -17.59 -11.79
C SER A 44 7.27 -16.90 -12.05
N ASP A 45 8.28 -17.27 -11.28
CA ASP A 45 9.67 -16.82 -11.47
C ASP A 45 10.31 -17.36 -12.76
N VAL A 46 9.64 -18.30 -13.46
CA VAL A 46 10.14 -18.82 -14.73
C VAL A 46 9.55 -17.98 -15.85
N PRO A 47 10.32 -17.10 -16.49
CA PRO A 47 9.83 -16.33 -17.62
C PRO A 47 9.42 -17.28 -18.74
N VAL A 48 8.22 -17.11 -19.31
CA VAL A 48 7.80 -17.82 -20.54
C VAL A 48 8.88 -17.67 -21.62
N ASN A 49 9.48 -16.48 -21.69
CA ASN A 49 10.59 -16.20 -22.59
C ASN A 49 11.80 -17.12 -22.35
N ALA A 50 12.06 -17.57 -21.12
CA ALA A 50 13.16 -18.51 -20.86
C ALA A 50 12.84 -19.90 -21.42
N VAL A 51 11.59 -20.37 -21.30
CA VAL A 51 11.16 -21.64 -21.90
C VAL A 51 11.16 -21.49 -23.43
N PHE A 52 10.64 -20.41 -23.97
CA PHE A 52 10.62 -20.12 -25.40
C PHE A 52 12.02 -19.85 -25.97
N GLN A 53 12.91 -19.17 -25.22
CA GLN A 53 14.31 -18.98 -25.58
C GLN A 53 15.10 -20.29 -25.50
N LEU A 54 14.80 -21.16 -24.56
CA LEU A 54 15.36 -22.51 -24.51
C LEU A 54 14.88 -23.37 -25.69
N GLU A 55 13.61 -23.23 -26.10
CA GLU A 55 13.10 -23.88 -27.32
C GLU A 55 13.79 -23.39 -28.60
N THR A 56 14.02 -22.08 -28.70
CA THR A 56 14.57 -21.44 -29.91
C THR A 56 16.10 -21.45 -29.95
N ALA A 57 16.77 -21.14 -28.82
CA ALA A 57 18.23 -21.04 -28.77
C ALA A 57 18.94 -22.39 -28.70
N ALA A 58 18.34 -23.41 -28.09
CA ALA A 58 18.97 -24.72 -27.93
C ALA A 58 18.76 -25.67 -29.12
N LYS A 59 17.95 -25.30 -30.14
CA LYS A 59 17.52 -26.21 -31.24
C LYS A 59 17.08 -27.58 -30.73
N ARG A 60 16.59 -27.64 -29.49
CA ARG A 60 16.22 -28.89 -28.84
C ARG A 60 14.82 -29.33 -29.26
N PRO A 61 14.55 -30.60 -29.45
CA PRO A 61 13.23 -31.11 -29.74
C PRO A 61 12.25 -30.75 -28.60
N LYS A 62 11.00 -30.41 -28.91
CA LYS A 62 9.94 -30.10 -27.95
C LYS A 62 9.79 -31.14 -26.83
N ASN A 63 10.13 -32.38 -27.10
CA ASN A 63 10.07 -33.53 -26.17
C ASN A 63 11.04 -33.41 -24.99
N GLU A 64 12.15 -32.65 -25.09
CA GLU A 64 13.10 -32.50 -23.98
C GLU A 64 12.64 -31.48 -22.94
N LEU A 65 11.76 -30.53 -23.32
CA LEU A 65 11.20 -29.53 -22.40
C LEU A 65 9.88 -29.99 -21.76
N ALA A 66 9.25 -31.04 -22.29
CA ALA A 66 7.99 -31.57 -21.75
C ALA A 66 8.06 -31.88 -20.24
N PRO A 67 9.13 -32.49 -19.69
CA PRO A 67 9.25 -32.74 -18.25
C PRO A 67 9.31 -31.43 -17.43
N LEU A 68 9.99 -30.40 -17.96
CA LEU A 68 10.08 -29.10 -17.27
C LEU A 68 8.72 -28.41 -17.23
N VAL A 69 8.02 -28.38 -18.36
CA VAL A 69 6.65 -27.82 -18.46
C VAL A 69 5.71 -28.57 -17.51
N ALA A 70 5.72 -29.90 -17.53
CA ALA A 70 4.91 -30.71 -16.62
C ALA A 70 5.23 -30.44 -15.13
N SER A 71 6.52 -30.27 -14.80
CA SER A 71 6.95 -29.88 -13.43
C SER A 71 6.41 -28.52 -13.02
N LEU A 72 6.45 -27.52 -13.91
CA LEU A 72 5.91 -26.17 -13.65
C LEU A 72 4.39 -26.18 -13.48
N GLU A 73 3.70 -26.93 -14.33
CA GLU A 73 2.24 -27.13 -14.23
C GLU A 73 1.86 -27.85 -12.93
N GLY A 74 2.60 -28.89 -12.55
CA GLY A 74 2.41 -29.60 -11.29
C GLY A 74 2.62 -28.69 -10.07
N ARG A 75 3.65 -27.84 -10.06
CA ARG A 75 3.87 -26.85 -9.00
C ARG A 75 2.74 -25.84 -8.94
N ARG A 76 2.29 -25.33 -10.09
CA ARG A 76 1.13 -24.42 -10.18
C ARG A 76 -0.13 -25.05 -9.60
N ALA A 77 -0.45 -26.28 -10.03
CA ALA A 77 -1.62 -27.00 -9.55
C ALA A 77 -1.58 -27.23 -8.03
N SER A 78 -0.41 -27.63 -7.50
CA SER A 78 -0.20 -27.83 -6.07
C SER A 78 -0.35 -26.53 -5.28
N LEU A 79 0.21 -25.43 -5.77
CA LEU A 79 0.05 -24.12 -5.12
C LEU A 79 -1.41 -23.68 -5.10
N PHE A 80 -2.13 -23.81 -6.21
CA PHE A 80 -3.54 -23.45 -6.27
C PHE A 80 -4.41 -24.34 -5.40
N ALA A 81 -4.10 -25.62 -5.29
CA ALA A 81 -4.78 -26.51 -4.36
C ALA A 81 -4.60 -26.06 -2.91
N LYS A 82 -3.36 -25.70 -2.52
CA LYS A 82 -3.08 -25.16 -1.18
C LYS A 82 -3.78 -23.84 -0.93
N LEU A 83 -3.73 -22.88 -1.87
CA LEU A 83 -4.44 -21.61 -1.74
C LEU A 83 -5.94 -21.80 -1.63
N ARG A 84 -6.55 -22.66 -2.48
CA ARG A 84 -7.97 -22.96 -2.41
C ARG A 84 -8.35 -23.57 -1.05
N ALA A 85 -7.56 -24.51 -0.54
CA ALA A 85 -7.80 -25.09 0.78
C ALA A 85 -7.67 -24.04 1.90
N HIS A 86 -6.69 -23.11 1.77
CA HIS A 86 -6.48 -22.05 2.76
C HIS A 86 -7.66 -21.05 2.83
N VAL A 87 -8.30 -20.77 1.70
CA VAL A 87 -9.39 -19.79 1.62
C VAL A 87 -10.78 -20.40 1.51
N ALA A 88 -10.90 -21.74 1.51
CA ALA A 88 -12.17 -22.45 1.24
C ALA A 88 -13.30 -22.07 2.19
N ASP A 89 -12.97 -21.92 3.47
CA ASP A 89 -13.94 -21.58 4.51
C ASP A 89 -14.03 -20.08 4.81
N HIS A 90 -13.31 -19.25 4.03
CA HIS A 90 -13.31 -17.82 4.26
C HIS A 90 -14.57 -17.18 3.65
N PRO A 91 -15.29 -16.30 4.38
CA PRO A 91 -16.53 -15.69 3.90
C PRO A 91 -16.35 -14.71 2.73
N VAL A 92 -15.10 -14.28 2.46
CA VAL A 92 -14.76 -13.37 1.36
C VAL A 92 -14.64 -14.16 0.05
N PRO A 93 -15.27 -13.70 -1.05
CA PRO A 93 -15.03 -14.29 -2.36
C PRO A 93 -13.56 -14.15 -2.78
N VAL A 94 -12.93 -15.26 -3.15
CA VAL A 94 -11.53 -15.28 -3.59
C VAL A 94 -11.43 -15.87 -4.99
N SER A 95 -10.80 -15.11 -5.89
CA SER A 95 -10.40 -15.56 -7.23
C SER A 95 -8.89 -15.80 -7.29
N LEU A 96 -8.46 -16.81 -8.05
CA LEU A 96 -7.04 -17.14 -8.23
C LEU A 96 -6.64 -16.91 -9.68
N GLU A 97 -5.56 -16.16 -9.89
CA GLU A 97 -4.98 -15.91 -11.21
C GLU A 97 -3.50 -16.31 -11.22
N PHE A 98 -3.07 -16.86 -12.33
CA PHE A 98 -1.67 -17.16 -12.60
C PHE A 98 -1.15 -16.27 -13.73
N SER A 99 0.00 -15.66 -13.53
CA SER A 99 0.67 -14.85 -14.54
C SER A 99 2.12 -15.32 -14.73
N MET A 100 2.64 -15.17 -15.94
CA MET A 100 4.01 -15.54 -16.31
C MET A 100 4.81 -14.31 -16.77
N ASN A 101 4.44 -13.12 -16.32
CA ASN A 101 5.09 -11.86 -16.63
C ASN A 101 6.17 -11.48 -15.60
N ASP A 102 6.84 -10.35 -15.82
CA ASP A 102 7.57 -9.66 -14.76
C ASP A 102 6.64 -9.46 -13.55
N PRO A 103 7.09 -9.72 -12.32
CA PRO A 103 6.24 -9.65 -11.14
C PRO A 103 5.52 -8.31 -10.95
N VAL A 104 6.21 -7.20 -11.17
CA VAL A 104 5.61 -5.87 -11.02
C VAL A 104 4.56 -5.63 -12.11
N ALA A 105 4.91 -5.92 -13.36
CA ALA A 105 4.00 -5.76 -14.49
C ALA A 105 2.79 -6.69 -14.34
N GLY A 106 2.98 -7.95 -13.97
CA GLY A 106 1.92 -8.93 -13.77
C GLY A 106 0.90 -8.54 -12.72
N ILE A 107 1.35 -8.01 -11.56
CA ILE A 107 0.45 -7.52 -10.51
C ILE A 107 -0.33 -6.29 -11.00
N LEU A 108 0.33 -5.33 -11.64
CA LEU A 108 -0.31 -4.11 -12.13
C LEU A 108 -1.31 -4.40 -13.25
N ASP A 109 -0.99 -5.31 -14.17
CA ASP A 109 -1.89 -5.75 -15.23
C ASP A 109 -3.10 -6.50 -14.68
N ALA A 110 -2.91 -7.37 -13.69
CA ALA A 110 -4.01 -8.01 -12.99
C ALA A 110 -4.90 -6.98 -12.28
N ALA A 111 -4.32 -6.03 -11.57
CA ALA A 111 -5.07 -4.95 -10.93
C ALA A 111 -5.93 -4.17 -11.95
N LYS A 112 -5.40 -3.91 -13.15
CA LYS A 112 -6.14 -3.26 -14.23
C LYS A 112 -7.25 -4.16 -14.79
N ARG A 113 -6.97 -5.44 -15.11
CA ARG A 113 -7.96 -6.40 -15.65
C ARG A 113 -9.12 -6.61 -14.70
N TRP A 114 -8.82 -6.81 -13.43
CA TRP A 114 -9.82 -7.05 -12.40
C TRP A 114 -10.48 -5.77 -11.89
N LYS A 115 -10.07 -4.59 -12.40
CA LYS A 115 -10.55 -3.29 -11.91
C LYS A 115 -10.40 -3.17 -10.39
N ALA A 116 -9.22 -3.53 -9.89
CA ALA A 116 -8.91 -3.48 -8.48
C ALA A 116 -9.07 -2.07 -7.91
N THR A 117 -9.54 -1.98 -6.69
CA THR A 117 -9.62 -0.73 -5.92
C THR A 117 -8.42 -0.57 -4.98
N ALA A 118 -7.71 -1.65 -4.69
CA ALA A 118 -6.44 -1.66 -3.98
C ALA A 118 -5.57 -2.85 -4.39
N ILE A 119 -4.28 -2.77 -4.09
CA ILE A 119 -3.32 -3.87 -4.21
C ILE A 119 -2.75 -4.16 -2.83
N ALA A 120 -2.66 -5.43 -2.42
CA ALA A 120 -1.94 -5.84 -1.22
C ALA A 120 -0.67 -6.59 -1.62
N ILE A 121 0.44 -6.27 -0.93
CA ILE A 121 1.74 -6.87 -1.22
C ILE A 121 2.56 -7.04 0.06
N GLY A 122 3.21 -8.19 0.16
CA GLY A 122 4.14 -8.47 1.23
C GLY A 122 5.52 -7.85 0.98
N THR A 123 6.18 -7.39 2.03
CA THR A 123 7.59 -6.96 1.95
C THR A 123 8.48 -8.05 2.53
N HIS A 124 9.45 -8.52 1.72
CA HIS A 124 10.46 -9.45 2.17
C HIS A 124 11.66 -8.73 2.77
N ALA A 125 12.07 -9.15 3.97
CA ALA A 125 13.46 -9.08 4.34
C ALA A 125 14.14 -10.38 3.84
N ARG A 126 14.61 -10.42 2.60
CA ARG A 126 15.50 -11.52 2.16
C ARG A 126 16.77 -11.43 3.01
N THR A 127 17.06 -12.54 3.71
CA THR A 127 18.29 -12.80 4.46
C THR A 127 18.58 -11.86 5.64
N GLY A 128 18.33 -12.31 6.85
CA GLY A 128 19.04 -12.12 8.13
C GLY A 128 19.71 -10.79 8.50
N LEU A 129 19.81 -9.86 7.60
CA LEU A 129 20.44 -8.55 7.76
C LEU A 129 19.38 -7.46 7.67
N SER A 130 19.05 -6.93 8.84
CA SER A 130 18.29 -5.71 9.10
C SER A 130 16.85 -5.63 8.57
N HIS A 131 15.96 -5.26 9.46
CA HIS A 131 14.53 -4.96 9.30
C HIS A 131 14.19 -3.83 8.30
N ALA A 132 15.12 -3.44 7.41
CA ALA A 132 15.09 -2.15 6.72
C ALA A 132 14.95 -2.22 5.19
N LEU A 133 14.73 -3.39 4.56
CA LEU A 133 14.64 -3.44 3.10
C LEU A 133 13.20 -3.74 2.64
N ILE A 134 12.67 -2.85 1.79
CA ILE A 134 11.47 -3.10 1.02
C ILE A 134 11.87 -3.97 -0.18
N GLY A 135 11.14 -5.05 -0.45
CA GLY A 135 11.44 -5.91 -1.61
C GLY A 135 11.25 -5.16 -2.93
N SER A 136 12.07 -5.47 -3.94
CA SER A 136 12.05 -4.81 -5.25
C SER A 136 10.68 -4.86 -5.94
N VAL A 137 9.91 -5.94 -5.74
CA VAL A 137 8.55 -6.06 -6.29
C VAL A 137 7.60 -5.11 -5.57
N ALA A 138 7.63 -5.07 -4.23
CA ALA A 138 6.81 -4.16 -3.44
C ALA A 138 7.10 -2.70 -3.80
N GLU A 139 8.39 -2.32 -3.87
CA GLU A 139 8.83 -1.01 -4.31
C GLU A 139 8.33 -0.68 -5.73
N GLY A 140 8.50 -1.61 -6.67
CA GLY A 140 8.07 -1.44 -8.05
C GLY A 140 6.56 -1.26 -8.19
N VAL A 141 5.75 -2.00 -7.41
CA VAL A 141 4.29 -1.89 -7.38
C VAL A 141 3.87 -0.54 -6.78
N VAL A 142 4.38 -0.18 -5.60
CA VAL A 142 4.06 1.11 -4.93
C VAL A 142 4.38 2.29 -5.86
N ARG A 143 5.49 2.23 -6.56
CA ARG A 143 5.93 3.29 -7.48
C ARG A 143 5.03 3.48 -8.69
N LYS A 144 4.42 2.40 -9.21
CA LYS A 144 3.70 2.40 -10.50
C LYS A 144 2.19 2.23 -10.35
N ALA A 145 1.68 1.86 -9.18
CA ALA A 145 0.26 1.65 -8.95
C ALA A 145 -0.55 2.94 -9.17
N LEU A 146 -1.78 2.76 -9.67
CA LEU A 146 -2.79 3.81 -9.82
C LEU A 146 -3.93 3.66 -8.81
N VAL A 147 -3.82 2.69 -7.91
CA VAL A 147 -4.72 2.44 -6.79
C VAL A 147 -3.90 2.36 -5.50
N PRO A 148 -4.50 2.56 -4.32
CA PRO A 148 -3.82 2.40 -3.05
C PRO A 148 -3.12 1.05 -2.94
N VAL A 149 -1.90 1.05 -2.36
CA VAL A 149 -1.13 -0.18 -2.13
C VAL A 149 -1.01 -0.42 -0.63
N ILE A 150 -1.50 -1.56 -0.18
CA ILE A 150 -1.41 -2.04 1.19
C ILE A 150 -0.13 -2.85 1.30
N VAL A 151 0.83 -2.30 2.02
CA VAL A 151 2.15 -2.90 2.23
C VAL A 151 2.16 -3.58 3.59
N VAL A 152 2.43 -4.89 3.60
CA VAL A 152 2.35 -5.72 4.81
C VAL A 152 3.69 -6.41 5.03
N ARG A 153 4.16 -6.42 6.27
CA ARG A 153 5.38 -7.15 6.68
C ARG A 153 5.01 -8.50 7.27
N GLU A 154 5.92 -9.48 7.14
CA GLU A 154 5.72 -10.87 7.58
C GLU A 154 5.19 -11.02 9.03
N LYS A 155 5.65 -10.17 9.94
CA LYS A 155 5.29 -10.27 11.37
C LYS A 155 4.03 -9.49 11.75
N MET A 156 3.39 -8.82 10.80
CA MET A 156 2.16 -8.07 11.07
C MET A 156 0.99 -9.03 11.19
N LEU A 157 0.21 -8.86 12.25
CA LEU A 157 -1.03 -9.60 12.42
C LEU A 157 -2.13 -8.96 11.57
N ALA A 158 -2.79 -9.78 10.77
CA ALA A 158 -3.95 -9.35 10.02
C ALA A 158 -5.11 -9.00 10.97
N LYS A 159 -5.65 -7.79 10.81
CA LYS A 159 -6.78 -7.32 11.63
C LYS A 159 -7.63 -6.31 10.88
N PRO A 160 -8.93 -6.20 11.26
CA PRO A 160 -9.77 -5.11 10.78
C PRO A 160 -9.22 -3.75 11.22
N LEU A 161 -9.50 -2.72 10.44
CA LEU A 161 -9.15 -1.35 10.78
C LEU A 161 -10.15 -0.80 11.81
N GLN A 162 -9.64 -0.29 12.91
CA GLN A 162 -10.37 0.45 13.94
C GLN A 162 -9.80 1.86 14.12
N ARG A 163 -8.49 2.01 13.90
CA ARG A 163 -7.77 3.27 14.04
C ARG A 163 -6.70 3.42 12.97
N ILE A 164 -6.72 4.53 12.29
CA ILE A 164 -5.79 4.86 11.21
C ILE A 164 -5.08 6.17 11.54
N VAL A 165 -3.77 6.19 11.40
CA VAL A 165 -2.97 7.42 11.40
C VAL A 165 -2.72 7.83 9.95
N VAL A 166 -2.92 9.11 9.64
CA VAL A 166 -2.72 9.68 8.30
C VAL A 166 -1.61 10.72 8.38
N GLY A 167 -0.51 10.46 7.69
CA GLY A 167 0.59 11.43 7.58
C GLY A 167 0.28 12.48 6.52
N ILE A 168 0.30 13.75 6.92
CA ILE A 168 0.03 14.91 6.07
C ILE A 168 1.31 15.70 5.86
N ASP A 169 1.71 15.86 4.61
CA ASP A 169 2.84 16.70 4.21
C ASP A 169 2.37 18.15 4.00
N GLN A 170 3.02 19.10 4.67
CA GLN A 170 2.72 20.53 4.55
C GLN A 170 3.07 21.09 3.16
N SER A 171 4.02 20.46 2.46
CA SER A 171 4.55 20.93 1.17
C SER A 171 3.78 20.39 -0.03
N ASP A 172 2.96 19.33 0.13
CA ASP A 172 2.19 18.72 -0.96
C ASP A 172 0.70 18.56 -0.62
N SER A 173 -0.08 19.51 -1.10
CA SER A 173 -1.52 19.49 -0.93
C SER A 173 -2.21 18.34 -1.69
N THR A 174 -1.67 17.92 -2.85
CA THR A 174 -2.36 16.94 -3.72
C THR A 174 -2.30 15.52 -3.17
N THR A 175 -1.12 15.04 -2.78
CA THR A 175 -0.98 13.69 -2.20
C THR A 175 -1.59 13.62 -0.81
N SER A 176 -1.49 14.69 -0.03
CA SER A 176 -2.16 14.81 1.26
C SER A 176 -3.69 14.75 1.11
N VAL A 177 -4.27 15.44 0.14
CA VAL A 177 -5.71 15.36 -0.16
C VAL A 177 -6.13 13.95 -0.57
N ASN A 178 -5.35 13.26 -1.41
CA ASN A 178 -5.66 11.89 -1.82
C ASN A 178 -5.61 10.92 -0.62
N ALA A 179 -4.57 11.00 0.21
CA ALA A 179 -4.42 10.18 1.41
C ALA A 179 -5.58 10.41 2.39
N THR A 180 -5.91 11.68 2.64
CA THR A 180 -7.04 12.10 3.46
C THR A 180 -8.37 11.56 2.91
N THR A 181 -8.58 11.67 1.60
CA THR A 181 -9.82 11.23 0.95
C THR A 181 -10.02 9.72 1.09
N ILE A 182 -8.96 8.92 0.92
CA ILE A 182 -9.02 7.46 1.15
C ILE A 182 -9.32 7.15 2.62
N ALA A 183 -8.62 7.79 3.56
CA ALA A 183 -8.81 7.55 4.98
C ALA A 183 -10.25 7.89 5.43
N ILE A 184 -10.79 9.00 4.96
CA ILE A 184 -12.17 9.41 5.25
C ILE A 184 -13.18 8.42 4.63
N ALA A 185 -12.95 7.95 3.41
CA ALA A 185 -13.82 6.93 2.81
C ALA A 185 -13.83 5.64 3.65
N LEU A 186 -12.68 5.21 4.16
CA LEU A 186 -12.58 4.06 5.06
C LEU A 186 -13.32 4.30 6.39
N ALA A 187 -13.20 5.50 6.96
CA ALA A 187 -13.86 5.84 8.21
C ALA A 187 -15.38 5.88 8.08
N ARG A 188 -15.91 6.43 6.99
CA ARG A 188 -17.36 6.53 6.72
C ARG A 188 -18.02 5.15 6.60
N GLU A 189 -17.34 4.22 5.95
CA GLU A 189 -17.90 2.88 5.71
C GLU A 189 -17.98 2.04 7.00
N ARG A 190 -17.07 2.25 7.97
CA ARG A 190 -16.90 1.32 9.10
C ARG A 190 -16.58 1.98 10.45
N SER A 191 -16.87 3.26 10.62
CA SER A 191 -16.63 3.99 11.88
C SER A 191 -15.18 3.86 12.41
N VAL A 192 -14.22 3.89 11.51
CA VAL A 192 -12.79 3.86 11.86
C VAL A 192 -12.39 5.22 12.40
N ARG A 193 -11.66 5.24 13.52
CA ARG A 193 -11.12 6.48 14.09
C ARG A 193 -9.90 6.93 13.28
N LEU A 194 -9.83 8.24 13.01
CA LEU A 194 -8.73 8.85 12.27
C LEU A 194 -7.93 9.77 13.17
N VAL A 195 -6.62 9.69 13.04
CA VAL A 195 -5.66 10.65 13.60
C VAL A 195 -4.86 11.21 12.43
N PHE A 196 -4.99 12.48 12.16
CA PHE A 196 -4.18 13.17 11.16
C PHE A 196 -2.99 13.79 11.84
N CYS A 197 -1.79 13.47 11.37
CA CYS A 197 -0.58 14.02 11.93
C CYS A 197 0.27 14.73 10.88
N SER A 198 0.85 15.84 11.30
CA SER A 198 1.90 16.55 10.56
C SER A 198 3.13 16.70 11.45
N VAL A 199 4.29 16.46 10.87
CA VAL A 199 5.56 16.45 11.59
C VAL A 199 6.32 17.73 11.30
N VAL A 200 6.80 18.37 12.35
CA VAL A 200 7.72 19.52 12.28
C VAL A 200 9.14 19.02 12.53
N ASP A 201 9.95 18.97 11.48
CA ASP A 201 11.38 18.73 11.57
C ASP A 201 12.10 20.05 11.82
N ALA A 202 12.04 20.51 13.07
CA ALA A 202 12.69 21.75 13.46
C ALA A 202 14.24 21.64 13.41
N ALA A 203 14.79 20.45 13.61
CA ALA A 203 16.24 20.25 13.64
C ALA A 203 16.89 20.56 12.30
N THR A 204 16.31 20.08 11.20
CA THR A 204 16.82 20.32 9.83
C THR A 204 16.83 21.79 9.45
N VAL A 205 15.89 22.58 9.99
CA VAL A 205 15.80 24.02 9.68
C VAL A 205 16.68 24.86 10.58
N ILE A 206 16.81 24.48 11.85
CA ILE A 206 17.54 25.28 12.85
C ILE A 206 19.06 24.99 12.80
N GLN A 207 19.47 23.76 12.53
CA GLN A 207 20.87 23.36 12.53
C GLN A 207 21.78 24.23 11.66
N PRO A 208 21.38 24.65 10.43
CA PRO A 208 22.18 25.52 9.59
C PRO A 208 22.34 26.95 10.13
N ILE A 209 21.47 27.37 11.06
CA ILE A 209 21.44 28.75 11.60
C ILE A 209 21.83 28.83 13.07
N MET A 210 22.24 27.70 13.67
CA MET A 210 22.60 27.64 15.12
C MET A 210 23.75 28.57 15.50
N ASP A 211 24.64 28.89 14.57
CA ASP A 211 25.78 29.80 14.83
C ASP A 211 25.42 31.29 14.64
N MET A 212 24.15 31.59 14.30
CA MET A 212 23.67 32.97 14.20
C MET A 212 23.06 33.42 15.54
N PRO A 213 23.18 34.71 15.93
CA PRO A 213 22.50 35.23 17.09
C PRO A 213 21.00 35.40 16.80
N PHE A 214 20.29 34.27 16.71
CA PHE A 214 18.87 34.19 16.32
C PHE A 214 18.10 33.29 17.31
N ASP A 215 16.96 33.78 17.81
CA ASP A 215 16.06 32.98 18.62
C ASP A 215 15.15 32.15 17.70
N PRO A 216 15.25 30.82 17.65
CA PRO A 216 14.45 29.99 16.77
C PRO A 216 12.98 29.84 17.19
N THR A 217 12.58 30.34 18.36
CA THR A 217 11.24 30.13 18.94
C THR A 217 10.12 30.60 18.01
N HIS A 218 10.29 31.77 17.41
CA HIS A 218 9.30 32.30 16.46
C HIS A 218 9.18 31.44 15.19
N LEU A 219 10.30 30.91 14.69
CA LEU A 219 10.33 30.05 13.52
C LEU A 219 9.64 28.71 13.79
N ILE A 220 9.96 28.08 14.92
CA ILE A 220 9.33 26.81 15.34
C ILE A 220 7.82 27.02 15.51
N THR A 221 7.40 28.11 16.12
CA THR A 221 6.00 28.45 16.31
C THR A 221 5.27 28.63 14.96
N ALA A 222 5.92 29.30 14.00
CA ALA A 222 5.37 29.47 12.66
C ALA A 222 5.27 28.12 11.91
N MET A 223 6.27 27.25 12.03
CA MET A 223 6.24 25.90 11.45
C MET A 223 5.11 25.03 12.01
N ARG A 224 4.92 25.04 13.34
CA ARG A 224 3.81 24.32 13.97
C ARG A 224 2.45 24.85 13.52
N ARG A 225 2.33 26.16 13.38
CA ARG A 225 1.08 26.78 12.87
C ARG A 225 0.82 26.37 11.43
N ALA A 226 1.82 26.43 10.55
CA ALA A 226 1.70 25.97 9.18
C ALA A 226 1.32 24.48 9.08
N ALA A 227 1.88 23.65 9.96
CA ALA A 227 1.51 22.24 10.07
C ALA A 227 0.05 22.05 10.47
N HIS A 228 -0.44 22.81 11.44
CA HIS A 228 -1.83 22.78 11.88
C HIS A 228 -2.78 23.24 10.76
N ASP A 229 -2.45 24.35 10.11
CA ASP A 229 -3.24 24.89 8.99
C ASP A 229 -3.33 23.88 7.83
N ALA A 230 -2.23 23.13 7.57
CA ALA A 230 -2.24 22.06 6.57
C ALA A 230 -3.16 20.90 6.95
N LEU A 231 -3.20 20.49 8.24
CA LEU A 231 -4.12 19.48 8.74
C LEU A 231 -5.59 19.91 8.57
N GLU A 232 -5.92 21.11 9.00
CA GLU A 232 -7.28 21.66 8.84
C GLU A 232 -7.68 21.75 7.37
N SER A 233 -6.79 22.25 6.52
CA SER A 233 -7.00 22.32 5.08
C SER A 233 -7.26 20.95 4.45
N ALA A 234 -6.49 19.92 4.82
CA ALA A 234 -6.68 18.55 4.35
C ALA A 234 -8.07 18.00 4.72
N VAL A 235 -8.52 18.24 5.95
CA VAL A 235 -9.87 17.84 6.43
C VAL A 235 -10.96 18.55 5.65
N GLN A 236 -10.82 19.87 5.46
CA GLN A 236 -11.80 20.69 4.72
C GLN A 236 -11.91 20.26 3.25
N HIS A 237 -10.78 20.06 2.56
CA HIS A 237 -10.77 19.64 1.15
C HIS A 237 -11.38 18.26 0.93
N ALA A 238 -11.25 17.36 1.90
CA ALA A 238 -11.86 16.04 1.82
C ALA A 238 -13.35 16.01 2.22
N ASN A 239 -13.94 17.17 2.52
CA ASN A 239 -15.34 17.33 2.91
C ASN A 239 -15.76 16.40 4.06
N ALA A 240 -14.92 16.34 5.10
CA ALA A 240 -15.01 15.41 6.22
C ALA A 240 -15.93 15.91 7.36
N SER A 241 -16.97 16.65 7.05
CA SER A 241 -17.88 17.22 8.07
C SER A 241 -18.62 16.20 8.94
N ASP A 242 -18.67 14.96 8.51
CA ASP A 242 -19.27 13.80 9.18
C ASP A 242 -18.24 12.88 9.88
N VAL A 243 -16.95 13.17 9.72
CA VAL A 243 -15.84 12.44 10.34
C VAL A 243 -15.03 13.45 11.16
N TYR A 244 -14.83 13.16 12.44
CA TYR A 244 -14.11 14.02 13.36
C TYR A 244 -12.73 13.45 13.67
N PRO A 245 -11.71 13.66 12.81
CA PRO A 245 -10.37 13.18 13.07
C PRO A 245 -9.72 13.96 14.20
N ALA A 246 -8.88 13.31 15.01
CA ALA A 246 -7.93 14.01 15.84
C ALA A 246 -6.85 14.65 14.96
N LEU A 247 -6.41 15.87 15.29
CA LEU A 247 -5.35 16.59 14.57
C LEU A 247 -4.14 16.72 15.50
N GLU A 248 -2.99 16.23 15.07
CA GLU A 248 -1.77 16.26 15.87
C GLU A 248 -0.60 16.86 15.09
N VAL A 249 0.02 17.86 15.66
CA VAL A 249 1.31 18.40 15.21
C VAL A 249 2.37 17.97 16.20
N ILE A 250 3.38 17.26 15.69
CA ILE A 250 4.45 16.75 16.54
C ILE A 250 5.82 17.21 16.05
N ASP A 251 6.76 17.29 16.96
CA ASP A 251 8.18 17.52 16.66
C ASP A 251 8.89 16.18 16.61
N ALA A 252 9.62 15.91 15.54
CA ALA A 252 10.44 14.72 15.41
C ALA A 252 11.69 15.01 14.56
N VAL A 253 12.66 14.10 14.62
CA VAL A 253 13.90 14.20 13.83
C VAL A 253 13.69 14.04 12.33
N ASP A 254 12.62 13.38 11.94
CA ASP A 254 12.17 13.22 10.55
C ASP A 254 10.67 12.85 10.52
N ALA A 255 10.05 13.08 9.38
CA ALA A 255 8.61 12.86 9.20
C ALA A 255 8.18 11.41 9.42
N ALA A 256 8.99 10.44 8.98
CA ALA A 256 8.62 9.03 9.07
C ALA A 256 8.65 8.52 10.52
N THR A 257 9.68 8.88 11.27
CA THR A 257 9.79 8.58 12.70
C THR A 257 8.59 9.15 13.46
N GLY A 258 8.27 10.42 13.24
CA GLY A 258 7.13 11.05 13.87
C GLY A 258 5.80 10.35 13.57
N ILE A 259 5.51 10.04 12.30
CA ILE A 259 4.29 9.33 11.90
C ILE A 259 4.21 7.95 12.56
N VAL A 260 5.31 7.20 12.60
CA VAL A 260 5.35 5.87 13.23
C VAL A 260 5.13 5.96 14.74
N ASP A 261 5.70 6.96 15.39
CA ASP A 261 5.55 7.15 16.85
C ASP A 261 4.10 7.55 17.20
N VAL A 262 3.46 8.41 16.41
CA VAL A 262 2.01 8.70 16.56
C VAL A 262 1.19 7.42 16.36
N ALA A 263 1.52 6.59 15.38
CA ALA A 263 0.82 5.34 15.16
C ALA A 263 0.94 4.37 16.33
N ARG A 264 2.12 4.29 16.97
CA ARG A 264 2.33 3.50 18.19
C ARG A 264 1.57 4.09 19.38
N GLY A 265 1.65 5.40 19.57
CA GLY A 265 0.97 6.09 20.69
C GLY A 265 -0.54 5.94 20.67
N HIS A 266 -1.11 5.80 19.48
CA HIS A 266 -2.54 5.59 19.28
C HIS A 266 -2.96 4.13 19.12
N ASP A 267 -2.06 3.15 19.20
CA ASP A 267 -2.33 1.74 18.87
C ASP A 267 -3.02 1.60 17.50
N ALA A 268 -2.50 2.29 16.50
CA ALA A 268 -3.08 2.29 15.17
C ALA A 268 -3.00 0.91 14.50
N ASP A 269 -3.97 0.61 13.64
CA ASP A 269 -4.02 -0.63 12.85
C ASP A 269 -3.36 -0.47 11.48
N ALA A 270 -3.34 0.76 11.00
CA ALA A 270 -2.67 1.12 9.75
C ALA A 270 -2.20 2.57 9.76
N ILE A 271 -1.21 2.84 8.91
CA ILE A 271 -0.76 4.18 8.56
C ILE A 271 -1.14 4.44 7.10
N VAL A 272 -1.72 5.60 6.82
CA VAL A 272 -1.97 6.07 5.46
C VAL A 272 -1.02 7.20 5.13
N VAL A 273 -0.29 7.08 4.03
CA VAL A 273 0.63 8.11 3.53
C VAL A 273 0.46 8.30 2.04
N GLY A 274 0.65 9.54 1.58
CA GLY A 274 0.71 9.84 0.16
C GLY A 274 2.06 9.43 -0.45
N ASN A 275 2.05 9.00 -1.70
CA ASN A 275 3.28 8.78 -2.47
C ASN A 275 3.69 10.10 -3.14
N HIS A 276 4.41 10.93 -2.40
CA HIS A 276 4.88 12.25 -2.87
C HIS A 276 6.02 12.14 -3.86
N LYS A 277 5.97 12.95 -4.92
CA LYS A 277 7.03 13.07 -5.92
C LYS A 277 7.54 14.51 -5.97
N ARG A 278 8.78 14.75 -5.61
CA ARG A 278 9.43 16.04 -5.81
C ARG A 278 10.00 16.12 -7.25
N GLY A 279 9.45 17.03 -8.08
CA GLY A 279 9.97 17.39 -9.40
C GLY A 279 9.30 16.72 -10.60
N ASP A 280 9.33 17.42 -11.76
CA ASP A 280 8.67 17.02 -13.02
C ASP A 280 9.31 15.82 -13.74
N PHE A 281 10.51 15.40 -13.35
CA PHE A 281 11.28 14.36 -14.02
C PHE A 281 11.16 12.96 -13.42
N GLU A 282 10.50 12.80 -12.25
CA GLU A 282 10.63 11.57 -11.48
C GLU A 282 9.32 10.75 -11.36
N ARG A 283 8.82 10.31 -12.50
CA ARG A 283 7.66 9.37 -12.55
C ARG A 283 7.93 8.01 -11.90
N PHE A 284 9.11 7.80 -11.29
CA PHE A 284 9.60 6.48 -10.88
C PHE A 284 10.15 6.39 -9.46
N PHE A 285 9.98 7.40 -8.60
CA PHE A 285 10.46 7.34 -7.22
C PHE A 285 9.32 7.29 -6.21
N ILE A 286 9.53 6.56 -5.11
CA ILE A 286 8.69 6.61 -3.91
C ILE A 286 9.15 7.82 -3.10
N GLY A 287 8.21 8.54 -2.47
CA GLY A 287 8.57 9.61 -1.55
C GLY A 287 9.40 9.09 -0.36
N SER A 288 10.44 9.83 0.04
CA SER A 288 11.33 9.43 1.14
C SER A 288 10.58 9.10 2.44
N THR A 289 9.57 9.90 2.77
CA THR A 289 8.72 9.65 3.96
C THR A 289 7.92 8.36 3.82
N ALA A 290 7.25 8.13 2.68
CA ALA A 290 6.48 6.91 2.47
C ALA A 290 7.38 5.66 2.51
N GLU A 291 8.57 5.74 1.90
CA GLU A 291 9.56 4.66 1.93
C GLU A 291 10.03 4.37 3.35
N ALA A 292 10.38 5.40 4.13
CA ALA A 292 10.84 5.26 5.49
C ALA A 292 9.71 4.74 6.42
N VAL A 293 8.47 5.22 6.27
CA VAL A 293 7.30 4.68 7.00
C VAL A 293 7.11 3.19 6.70
N MET A 294 7.15 2.77 5.42
CA MET A 294 7.05 1.35 5.06
C MET A 294 8.17 0.49 5.68
N ARG A 295 9.37 1.05 5.85
CA ARG A 295 10.51 0.36 6.47
C ARG A 295 10.37 0.20 7.99
N HIS A 296 9.84 1.22 8.68
CA HIS A 296 9.89 1.32 10.13
C HIS A 296 8.56 1.05 10.83
N SER A 297 7.46 1.01 10.09
CA SER A 297 6.14 0.74 10.65
C SER A 297 6.01 -0.67 11.20
N ASP A 298 5.32 -0.80 12.34
CA ASP A 298 4.92 -2.08 12.94
C ASP A 298 3.51 -2.51 12.49
N VAL A 299 2.82 -1.65 11.74
CA VAL A 299 1.46 -1.88 11.22
C VAL A 299 1.43 -1.73 9.71
N SER A 300 0.38 -2.22 9.07
CA SER A 300 0.19 -2.11 7.62
C SER A 300 0.25 -0.66 7.15
N VAL A 301 0.93 -0.42 6.02
CA VAL A 301 1.05 0.92 5.43
C VAL A 301 0.25 0.97 4.14
N ILE A 302 -0.72 1.88 4.08
CA ILE A 302 -1.51 2.14 2.88
C ILE A 302 -0.88 3.34 2.17
N VAL A 303 -0.20 3.05 1.08
CA VAL A 303 0.46 4.08 0.26
C VAL A 303 -0.50 4.51 -0.84
N VAL A 304 -0.87 5.79 -0.83
CA VAL A 304 -1.84 6.36 -1.79
C VAL A 304 -1.10 7.06 -2.93
N PRO A 305 -1.30 6.65 -4.18
CA PRO A 305 -0.62 7.26 -5.31
C PRO A 305 -1.10 8.68 -5.59
N LEU A 306 -0.24 9.50 -6.22
CA LEU A 306 -0.57 10.86 -6.64
C LEU A 306 -1.79 10.91 -7.59
N ARG A 307 -1.89 9.92 -8.49
CA ARG A 307 -3.04 9.77 -9.38
C ARG A 307 -3.81 8.53 -8.95
N VAL A 308 -4.89 8.73 -8.21
CA VAL A 308 -5.79 7.65 -7.82
C VAL A 308 -6.86 7.50 -8.88
N THR A 309 -6.95 6.32 -9.48
CA THR A 309 -8.09 5.95 -10.32
C THR A 309 -9.18 5.43 -9.39
N ILE A 310 -10.20 6.26 -9.17
CA ILE A 310 -11.36 5.87 -8.35
C ILE A 310 -12.40 5.31 -9.30
N ALA A 311 -12.66 4.00 -9.22
CA ALA A 311 -13.71 3.38 -10.01
C ALA A 311 -15.10 3.92 -9.57
N PRO A 312 -15.98 4.30 -10.51
CA PRO A 312 -17.34 4.70 -10.17
C PRO A 312 -18.13 3.51 -9.58
N ARG A 313 -19.12 3.80 -8.74
CA ARG A 313 -20.07 2.78 -8.25
C ARG A 313 -20.63 1.99 -9.44
N PHE A 314 -20.41 0.69 -9.45
CA PHE A 314 -21.26 -0.19 -10.23
C PHE A 314 -22.61 -0.24 -9.50
N SER A 315 -23.64 0.40 -10.07
CA SER A 315 -25.00 0.02 -9.77
C SER A 315 -25.12 -1.47 -10.06
N ALA A 316 -25.58 -2.25 -9.08
CA ALA A 316 -25.89 -3.65 -9.28
C ALA A 316 -26.74 -3.77 -10.56
N VAL A 317 -26.27 -4.54 -11.54
CA VAL A 317 -27.12 -4.95 -12.67
C VAL A 317 -28.23 -5.76 -12.03
N PRO A 318 -29.52 -5.42 -12.25
CA PRO A 318 -30.60 -6.27 -11.79
C PRO A 318 -30.42 -7.63 -12.46
N ALA A 319 -30.43 -8.68 -11.65
CA ALA A 319 -30.51 -10.04 -12.17
C ALA A 319 -31.82 -10.13 -12.99
N GLU A 320 -31.71 -10.14 -14.29
CA GLU A 320 -32.85 -10.54 -15.14
C GLU A 320 -33.17 -12.00 -14.84
N ARG A 321 -34.45 -12.20 -14.59
CA ARG A 321 -35.09 -13.48 -14.26
C ARG A 321 -35.09 -14.46 -15.43
#